data_6fe60bbcd6ccea9ebe664e4a50d279ac
#
_entry.id   6fe60bbcd6ccea9ebe664e4a50d279ac
#
_cell.length_a   1.000
_cell.length_b   1.000
_cell.length_c   1.000
_cell.angle_alpha   90.00
_cell.angle_beta   90.00
_cell.angle_gamma   90.00
#
_symmetry.space_group_name_H-M   'P 1'
#
loop_
_entity.id
_entity.type
_entity.pdbx_description
1 polymer ?
#
loop_
_entity_poly.entity_id
_entity_poly.type
_entity_poly.pdbx_seq_one_letter_code
_entity_poly.pdbx_strand_id
1 'polypeptide(L)'
;LTEALPILSAMRVQACPVPTAVFSNHTGFAAFACQDLTAFLPSYLEQWKQLNLTFDGVLCGFLGQAEQILSVSSFLSDQKSRGCQTILVDPVMGDHGKPYRTITPKHCQKLRSLIPLADIITPNITEACLLTDTPWKDGFWNESELSELCQRLHKLGPSKIVITGLPCLIHGKEGFENYLSCREPFSQRACLTPSAGPSRHGTGDIFASILMADALNGVDFSVSVQKAADFISKCISASNALQIPEPDGVCFENFLSDLADQ
;
A
#
# COMPACT_ATOMS: atom_id res chain seq x y z
N LEU A 1 -4.60 -4.46 -8.84
CA LEU A 1 -5.44 -3.70 -9.80
C LEU A 1 -6.93 -4.06 -9.67
N THR A 2 -7.27 -5.29 -9.35
CA THR A 2 -8.67 -5.76 -9.24
C THR A 2 -9.41 -4.99 -8.15
N GLU A 3 -8.77 -4.74 -7.03
CA GLU A 3 -9.30 -3.98 -5.90
C GLU A 3 -9.13 -2.47 -6.12
N ALA A 4 -7.96 -2.05 -6.59
CA ALA A 4 -7.60 -0.63 -6.70
C ALA A 4 -8.51 0.15 -7.67
N LEU A 5 -8.77 -0.40 -8.86
CA LEU A 5 -9.55 0.32 -9.88
C LEU A 5 -10.98 0.62 -9.44
N PRO A 6 -11.77 -0.32 -8.87
CA PRO A 6 -13.11 -0.04 -8.37
C PRO A 6 -13.11 0.99 -7.23
N ILE A 7 -12.16 0.90 -6.28
CA ILE A 7 -12.04 1.84 -5.16
C ILE A 7 -11.78 3.26 -5.68
N LEU A 8 -10.75 3.44 -6.51
CA LEU A 8 -10.41 4.74 -7.09
C LEU A 8 -11.59 5.33 -7.86
N SER A 9 -12.25 4.51 -8.68
CA SER A 9 -13.42 4.94 -9.46
C SER A 9 -14.60 5.35 -8.57
N ALA A 10 -14.92 4.58 -7.52
CA ALA A 10 -15.96 4.93 -6.55
C ALA A 10 -15.66 6.26 -5.84
N MET A 11 -14.39 6.56 -5.60
CA MET A 11 -13.92 7.81 -4.99
C MET A 11 -13.67 8.93 -6.02
N ARG A 12 -14.22 8.81 -7.24
CA ARG A 12 -14.16 9.82 -8.32
C ARG A 12 -12.76 10.12 -8.84
N VAL A 13 -11.85 9.16 -8.76
CA VAL A 13 -10.50 9.24 -9.32
C VAL A 13 -10.43 8.37 -10.58
N GLN A 14 -10.10 8.99 -11.72
CA GLN A 14 -9.84 8.26 -12.96
C GLN A 14 -8.49 7.58 -12.88
N ALA A 15 -8.48 6.24 -12.92
CA ALA A 15 -7.26 5.46 -12.86
C ALA A 15 -6.78 5.03 -14.27
N CYS A 16 -5.49 5.21 -14.52
CA CYS A 16 -4.80 4.72 -15.71
C CYS A 16 -3.85 3.58 -15.28
N PRO A 17 -4.23 2.30 -15.47
CA PRO A 17 -3.44 1.19 -14.95
C PRO A 17 -2.16 0.93 -15.74
N VAL A 18 -1.07 0.66 -15.04
CA VAL A 18 0.18 0.16 -15.59
C VAL A 18 0.39 -1.28 -15.10
N PRO A 19 0.08 -2.30 -15.90
CA PRO A 19 0.23 -3.68 -15.48
C PRO A 19 1.71 -4.08 -15.48
N THR A 20 2.19 -4.63 -14.36
CA THR A 20 3.54 -5.17 -14.19
C THR A 20 3.60 -6.66 -14.39
N ALA A 21 2.49 -7.35 -14.11
CA ALA A 21 2.25 -8.76 -14.37
C ALA A 21 0.75 -9.05 -14.41
N VAL A 22 0.37 -10.12 -15.09
CA VAL A 22 -0.99 -10.67 -15.07
C VAL A 22 -0.96 -12.04 -14.42
N PHE A 23 -1.74 -12.21 -13.37
CA PHE A 23 -1.86 -13.48 -12.63
C PHE A 23 -3.22 -14.10 -12.85
N SER A 24 -3.29 -15.44 -12.98
CA SER A 24 -4.56 -16.17 -13.01
C SER A 24 -5.32 -16.08 -11.67
N ASN A 25 -4.57 -15.99 -10.57
CA ASN A 25 -5.01 -15.86 -9.18
C ASN A 25 -3.83 -15.37 -8.34
N HIS A 26 -4.07 -14.88 -7.14
CA HIS A 26 -2.97 -14.34 -6.32
C HIS A 26 -2.02 -15.46 -5.82
N THR A 27 -0.82 -15.07 -5.45
CA THR A 27 0.30 -15.96 -5.11
C THR A 27 0.13 -16.74 -3.80
N GLY A 28 -0.92 -16.49 -3.03
CA GLY A 28 -1.29 -17.26 -1.84
C GLY A 28 -1.88 -18.63 -2.15
N PHE A 29 -2.38 -18.85 -3.38
CA PHE A 29 -2.81 -20.18 -3.82
C PHE A 29 -1.60 -21.10 -4.08
N ALA A 30 -1.84 -22.43 -3.99
CA ALA A 30 -0.80 -23.43 -4.19
C ALA A 30 -0.18 -23.40 -5.59
N ALA A 31 -0.96 -23.01 -6.61
CA ALA A 31 -0.53 -22.85 -7.99
C ALA A 31 -1.18 -21.63 -8.63
N PHE A 32 -0.46 -20.98 -9.51
CA PHE A 32 -0.94 -19.86 -10.33
C PHE A 32 -0.18 -19.81 -11.65
N ALA A 33 -0.81 -19.24 -12.68
CA ALA A 33 -0.14 -18.84 -13.92
C ALA A 33 0.18 -17.34 -13.82
N CYS A 34 1.35 -16.95 -14.36
CA CYS A 34 1.78 -15.56 -14.37
C CYS A 34 2.38 -15.20 -15.73
N GLN A 35 1.90 -14.11 -16.30
CA GLN A 35 2.55 -13.45 -17.42
C GLN A 35 3.29 -12.23 -16.90
N ASP A 36 4.61 -12.29 -16.88
CA ASP A 36 5.48 -11.16 -16.55
C ASP A 36 5.48 -10.14 -17.70
N LEU A 37 5.35 -8.86 -17.35
CA LEU A 37 5.33 -7.76 -18.33
C LEU A 37 6.58 -6.87 -18.25
N THR A 38 7.65 -7.32 -17.60
CA THR A 38 8.89 -6.56 -17.41
C THR A 38 9.47 -6.06 -18.74
N ALA A 39 9.50 -6.90 -19.75
CA ALA A 39 10.02 -6.51 -21.08
C ALA A 39 9.13 -5.48 -21.82
N PHE A 40 7.83 -5.45 -21.51
CA PHE A 40 6.86 -4.56 -22.13
C PHE A 40 6.78 -3.19 -21.43
N LEU A 41 7.03 -3.14 -20.13
CA LEU A 41 6.86 -1.97 -19.30
C LEU A 41 7.60 -0.71 -19.80
N PRO A 42 8.86 -0.76 -20.27
CA PRO A 42 9.55 0.41 -20.80
C PRO A 42 8.83 1.05 -21.99
N SER A 43 8.37 0.23 -22.97
CA SER A 43 7.66 0.73 -24.14
C SER A 43 6.29 1.31 -23.79
N TYR A 44 5.61 0.73 -22.80
CA TYR A 44 4.34 1.23 -22.28
C TYR A 44 4.49 2.64 -21.69
N LEU A 45 5.46 2.84 -20.81
CA LEU A 45 5.71 4.13 -20.15
C LEU A 45 6.27 5.17 -21.14
N GLU A 46 7.09 4.74 -22.11
CA GLU A 46 7.61 5.63 -23.15
C GLU A 46 6.47 6.18 -24.03
N GLN A 47 5.44 5.35 -24.33
CA GLN A 47 4.28 5.83 -25.08
C GLN A 47 3.54 6.94 -24.31
N TRP A 48 3.39 6.82 -22.99
CA TRP A 48 2.78 7.88 -22.18
C TRP A 48 3.62 9.15 -22.15
N LYS A 49 4.94 9.01 -22.15
CA LYS A 49 5.86 10.14 -22.22
C LYS A 49 5.76 10.86 -23.58
N GLN A 50 5.69 10.13 -24.70
CA GLN A 50 5.51 10.69 -26.03
C GLN A 50 4.18 11.44 -26.18
N LEU A 51 3.13 10.94 -25.53
CA LEU A 51 1.82 11.60 -25.46
C LEU A 51 1.79 12.78 -24.47
N ASN A 52 2.91 13.07 -23.79
CA ASN A 52 3.00 14.10 -22.75
C ASN A 52 1.96 13.96 -21.62
N LEU A 53 1.58 12.73 -21.27
CA LEU A 53 0.61 12.49 -20.20
C LEU A 53 1.21 12.91 -18.86
N THR A 54 0.39 13.61 -18.08
CA THR A 54 0.67 14.00 -16.69
C THR A 54 -0.43 13.45 -15.80
N PHE A 55 -0.08 13.12 -14.57
CA PHE A 55 -1.00 12.57 -13.59
C PHE A 55 -0.96 13.39 -12.31
N ASP A 56 -2.13 13.61 -11.69
CA ASP A 56 -2.22 14.30 -10.40
C ASP A 56 -1.60 13.45 -9.29
N GLY A 57 -1.67 12.12 -9.43
CA GLY A 57 -1.05 11.19 -8.51
C GLY A 57 -0.60 9.88 -9.13
N VAL A 58 0.34 9.20 -8.47
CA VAL A 58 0.80 7.86 -8.86
C VAL A 58 0.79 6.93 -7.65
N LEU A 59 0.00 5.86 -7.73
CA LEU A 59 0.00 4.75 -6.78
C LEU A 59 0.89 3.62 -7.31
N CYS A 60 1.96 3.30 -6.60
CA CYS A 60 2.85 2.19 -6.90
C CYS A 60 2.68 1.10 -5.84
N GLY A 61 2.19 -0.07 -6.25
CA GLY A 61 2.08 -1.28 -5.43
C GLY A 61 3.12 -2.33 -5.84
N PHE A 62 2.67 -3.60 -5.93
CA PHE A 62 3.53 -4.75 -6.19
C PHE A 62 4.31 -4.65 -7.51
N LEU A 63 5.63 -4.84 -7.42
CA LEU A 63 6.55 -4.99 -8.55
C LEU A 63 7.18 -6.38 -8.47
N GLY A 64 6.89 -7.22 -9.47
CA GLY A 64 7.30 -8.63 -9.46
C GLY A 64 8.80 -8.86 -9.74
N GLN A 65 9.45 -7.93 -10.45
CA GLN A 65 10.84 -8.02 -10.87
C GLN A 65 11.64 -6.77 -10.51
N ALA A 66 12.89 -6.99 -10.12
CA ALA A 66 13.78 -5.88 -9.75
C ALA A 66 14.10 -4.93 -10.93
N GLU A 67 13.93 -5.37 -12.16
CA GLU A 67 14.11 -4.59 -13.39
C GLU A 67 12.96 -3.59 -13.61
N GLN A 68 11.74 -3.92 -13.17
CA GLN A 68 10.57 -3.03 -13.23
C GLN A 68 10.79 -1.78 -12.38
N ILE A 69 11.50 -1.92 -11.25
CA ILE A 69 11.78 -0.81 -10.32
C ILE A 69 12.51 0.34 -11.03
N LEU A 70 13.44 0.02 -11.95
CA LEU A 70 14.17 1.05 -12.69
C LEU A 70 13.26 1.86 -13.61
N SER A 71 12.40 1.17 -14.35
CA SER A 71 11.42 1.82 -15.26
C SER A 71 10.42 2.67 -14.47
N VAL A 72 9.91 2.13 -13.36
CA VAL A 72 8.99 2.84 -12.47
C VAL A 72 9.67 4.04 -11.83
N SER A 73 10.91 3.90 -11.32
CA SER A 73 11.67 5.01 -10.73
C SER A 73 11.86 6.16 -11.71
N SER A 74 12.21 5.84 -12.97
CA SER A 74 12.34 6.85 -14.02
C SER A 74 11.00 7.56 -14.29
N PHE A 75 9.91 6.80 -14.35
CA PHE A 75 8.58 7.35 -14.54
C PHE A 75 8.13 8.24 -13.37
N LEU A 76 8.32 7.80 -12.12
CA LEU A 76 7.99 8.60 -10.94
C LEU A 76 8.78 9.91 -10.91
N SER A 77 10.08 9.87 -11.25
CA SER A 77 10.92 11.06 -11.31
C SER A 77 10.44 12.03 -12.39
N ASP A 78 10.06 11.54 -13.57
CA ASP A 78 9.49 12.35 -14.65
C ASP A 78 8.18 13.00 -14.21
N GLN A 79 7.24 12.23 -13.65
CA GLN A 79 5.95 12.74 -13.19
C GLN A 79 6.11 13.77 -12.05
N LYS A 80 7.01 13.54 -11.12
CA LYS A 80 7.33 14.51 -10.05
C LYS A 80 7.87 15.83 -10.62
N SER A 81 8.73 15.77 -11.61
CA SER A 81 9.26 16.96 -12.29
C SER A 81 8.19 17.74 -13.09
N ARG A 82 7.10 17.07 -13.47
CA ARG A 82 5.96 17.66 -14.19
C ARG A 82 4.83 18.14 -13.27
N GLY A 83 5.02 18.08 -11.95
CA GLY A 83 4.06 18.60 -10.98
C GLY A 83 3.04 17.57 -10.45
N CYS A 84 3.32 16.26 -10.56
CA CYS A 84 2.53 15.24 -9.87
C CYS A 84 2.45 15.58 -8.36
N GLN A 85 1.24 15.69 -7.85
CA GLN A 85 0.97 16.20 -6.50
C GLN A 85 1.27 15.17 -5.41
N THR A 86 0.99 13.88 -5.71
CA THR A 86 1.13 12.81 -4.73
C THR A 86 1.68 11.54 -5.35
N ILE A 87 2.77 11.04 -4.81
CA ILE A 87 3.29 9.70 -5.10
C ILE A 87 3.14 8.86 -3.85
N LEU A 88 2.30 7.82 -3.92
CA LEU A 88 2.14 6.83 -2.87
C LEU A 88 2.83 5.54 -3.29
N VAL A 89 3.72 5.04 -2.45
CA VAL A 89 4.38 3.74 -2.65
C VAL A 89 3.95 2.79 -1.53
N ASP A 90 3.26 1.72 -1.93
CA ASP A 90 3.04 0.55 -1.09
C ASP A 90 4.19 -0.42 -1.33
N PRO A 91 5.16 -0.55 -0.38
CA PRO A 91 6.41 -1.24 -0.64
C PRO A 91 6.31 -2.74 -0.46
N VAL A 92 5.44 -3.39 -1.24
CA VAL A 92 5.11 -4.81 -1.12
C VAL A 92 6.34 -5.70 -1.25
N MET A 93 6.85 -6.20 -0.11
CA MET A 93 8.07 -7.02 -0.05
C MET A 93 7.91 -8.29 0.79
N GLY A 94 7.07 -8.29 1.80
CA GLY A 94 6.98 -9.42 2.72
C GLY A 94 6.01 -9.18 3.86
N ASP A 95 5.83 -10.22 4.67
CA ASP A 95 5.00 -10.19 5.87
C ASP A 95 5.51 -11.20 6.92
N HIS A 96 5.06 -11.07 8.19
CA HIS A 96 5.45 -11.96 9.29
C HIS A 96 6.98 -12.17 9.41
N GLY A 97 7.74 -11.10 9.24
CA GLY A 97 9.22 -11.10 9.34
C GLY A 97 9.95 -11.73 8.16
N LYS A 98 9.26 -12.08 7.07
CA LYS A 98 9.86 -12.78 5.93
C LYS A 98 9.50 -12.11 4.61
N PRO A 99 10.46 -11.98 3.66
CA PRO A 99 10.14 -11.62 2.29
C PRO A 99 9.20 -12.63 1.64
N TYR A 100 8.35 -12.17 0.73
CA TYR A 100 7.55 -13.06 -0.12
C TYR A 100 8.44 -13.93 -1.02
N ARG A 101 7.94 -15.10 -1.43
CA ARG A 101 8.69 -16.11 -2.21
C ARG A 101 9.36 -15.57 -3.48
N THR A 102 8.79 -14.56 -4.09
CA THR A 102 9.29 -13.92 -5.31
C THR A 102 10.25 -12.76 -5.05
N ILE A 103 10.37 -12.32 -3.79
CA ILE A 103 11.16 -11.15 -3.41
C ILE A 103 12.55 -11.57 -2.91
N THR A 104 13.58 -11.13 -3.60
CA THR A 104 14.98 -11.38 -3.25
C THR A 104 15.58 -10.21 -2.46
N PRO A 105 16.70 -10.38 -1.74
CA PRO A 105 17.41 -9.27 -1.08
C PRO A 105 17.78 -8.14 -2.05
N LYS A 106 18.17 -8.48 -3.29
CA LYS A 106 18.44 -7.51 -4.37
C LYS A 106 17.18 -6.71 -4.73
N HIS A 107 16.01 -7.36 -4.74
CA HIS A 107 14.74 -6.71 -4.98
C HIS A 107 14.43 -5.69 -3.88
N CYS A 108 14.53 -6.08 -2.60
CA CYS A 108 14.33 -5.17 -1.46
C CYS A 108 15.27 -3.96 -1.53
N GLN A 109 16.56 -4.18 -1.85
CA GLN A 109 17.52 -3.10 -2.00
C GLN A 109 17.15 -2.13 -3.12
N LYS A 110 16.70 -2.64 -4.28
CA LYS A 110 16.25 -1.79 -5.39
C LYS A 110 14.96 -1.05 -5.05
N LEU A 111 13.97 -1.71 -4.41
CA LEU A 111 12.71 -1.10 -4.04
C LEU A 111 12.90 0.08 -3.09
N ARG A 112 13.90 0.01 -2.21
CA ARG A 112 14.30 1.14 -1.36
C ARG A 112 14.62 2.41 -2.17
N SER A 113 15.05 2.31 -3.44
CA SER A 113 15.31 3.47 -4.29
C SER A 113 14.05 4.22 -4.75
N LEU A 114 12.86 3.64 -4.61
CA LEU A 114 11.60 4.33 -4.89
C LEU A 114 11.16 5.22 -3.72
N ILE A 115 11.57 4.89 -2.50
CA ILE A 115 11.11 5.57 -1.29
C ILE A 115 11.43 7.08 -1.27
N PRO A 116 12.61 7.55 -1.74
CA PRO A 116 12.89 8.99 -1.85
C PRO A 116 11.96 9.76 -2.79
N LEU A 117 11.28 9.08 -3.70
CA LEU A 117 10.36 9.69 -4.65
C LEU A 117 8.93 9.77 -4.09
N ALA A 118 8.63 8.96 -3.07
CA ALA A 118 7.31 8.88 -2.46
C ALA A 118 7.03 10.07 -1.51
N ASP A 119 5.81 10.55 -1.54
CA ASP A 119 5.26 11.49 -0.55
C ASP A 119 4.60 10.72 0.60
N ILE A 120 3.96 9.59 0.28
CA ILE A 120 3.28 8.68 1.22
C ILE A 120 3.83 7.27 1.04
N ILE A 121 4.06 6.55 2.14
CA ILE A 121 4.34 5.10 2.12
C ILE A 121 3.45 4.35 3.12
N THR A 122 3.10 3.10 2.78
CA THR A 122 2.17 2.26 3.54
C THR A 122 2.75 0.90 3.96
N PRO A 123 4.00 0.83 4.46
CA PRO A 123 4.61 -0.45 4.80
C PRO A 123 3.87 -1.14 5.95
N ASN A 124 3.78 -2.48 5.91
CA ASN A 124 3.59 -3.24 7.13
C ASN A 124 4.89 -3.26 7.97
N ILE A 125 4.82 -3.81 9.19
CA ILE A 125 6.00 -3.80 10.10
C ILE A 125 7.20 -4.56 9.51
N THR A 126 6.99 -5.62 8.76
CA THR A 126 8.06 -6.38 8.10
C THR A 126 8.76 -5.54 7.04
N GLU A 127 7.97 -4.86 6.23
CA GLU A 127 8.45 -3.98 5.16
C GLU A 127 9.18 -2.76 5.72
N ALA A 128 8.65 -2.17 6.79
CA ALA A 128 9.31 -1.09 7.52
C ALA A 128 10.69 -1.50 8.04
N CYS A 129 10.81 -2.71 8.60
CA CYS A 129 12.08 -3.29 9.04
C CYS A 129 13.03 -3.53 7.85
N LEU A 130 12.53 -4.09 6.74
CA LEU A 130 13.33 -4.33 5.53
C LEU A 130 13.84 -3.02 4.91
N LEU A 131 13.02 -1.96 4.89
CA LEU A 131 13.41 -0.66 4.36
C LEU A 131 14.49 0.04 5.19
N THR A 132 14.52 -0.20 6.51
CA THR A 132 15.38 0.53 7.44
C THR A 132 16.56 -0.29 7.97
N ASP A 133 16.70 -1.55 7.51
CA ASP A 133 17.66 -2.53 8.06
C ASP A 133 17.51 -2.71 9.59
N THR A 134 16.26 -2.58 10.09
CA THR A 134 15.92 -2.81 11.48
C THR A 134 15.62 -4.30 11.68
N PRO A 135 16.18 -4.97 12.71
CA PRO A 135 15.81 -6.34 13.02
C PRO A 135 14.32 -6.46 13.31
N TRP A 136 13.64 -7.37 12.60
CA TRP A 136 12.26 -7.69 12.90
C TRP A 136 12.16 -8.48 14.21
N LYS A 137 11.10 -8.25 14.97
CA LYS A 137 10.75 -9.04 16.15
C LYS A 137 9.29 -9.48 16.08
N ASP A 138 8.99 -10.63 16.63
CA ASP A 138 7.63 -11.07 16.81
C ASP A 138 6.94 -10.33 17.97
N GLY A 139 5.61 -10.23 17.92
CA GLY A 139 4.80 -9.63 18.97
C GLY A 139 4.64 -8.11 18.88
N PHE A 140 4.40 -7.49 20.04
CA PHE A 140 4.05 -6.07 20.08
C PHE A 140 5.25 -5.14 19.91
N TRP A 141 5.01 -4.05 19.19
CA TRP A 141 5.93 -2.92 19.04
C TRP A 141 5.40 -1.76 19.90
N ASN A 142 6.24 -1.22 20.76
CA ASN A 142 5.85 -0.08 21.57
C ASN A 142 6.00 1.24 20.79
N GLU A 143 5.39 2.30 21.30
CA GLU A 143 5.36 3.62 20.67
C GLU A 143 6.76 4.18 20.39
N SER A 144 7.73 3.98 21.31
CA SER A 144 9.11 4.45 21.12
C SER A 144 9.79 3.74 19.96
N GLU A 145 9.60 2.43 19.82
CA GLU A 145 10.14 1.62 18.72
C GLU A 145 9.52 2.03 17.37
N LEU A 146 8.21 2.24 17.35
CA LEU A 146 7.49 2.69 16.14
C LEU A 146 7.92 4.11 15.74
N SER A 147 8.06 5.00 16.71
CA SER A 147 8.56 6.36 16.49
C SER A 147 9.97 6.37 15.90
N GLU A 148 10.89 5.57 16.47
CA GLU A 148 12.25 5.45 15.92
C GLU A 148 12.23 4.88 14.50
N LEU A 149 11.42 3.87 14.24
CA LEU A 149 11.28 3.27 12.92
C LEU A 149 10.75 4.29 11.90
N CYS A 150 9.73 5.07 12.26
CA CYS A 150 9.22 6.16 11.42
C CYS A 150 10.28 7.24 11.17
N GLN A 151 11.10 7.60 12.16
CA GLN A 151 12.19 8.55 11.95
C GLN A 151 13.23 8.04 10.94
N ARG A 152 13.54 6.74 10.96
CA ARG A 152 14.42 6.10 9.96
C ARG A 152 13.78 6.11 8.58
N LEU A 153 12.48 5.81 8.47
CA LEU A 153 11.74 5.87 7.21
C LEU A 153 11.67 7.30 6.67
N HIS A 154 11.42 8.31 7.49
CA HIS A 154 11.44 9.72 7.07
C HIS A 154 12.79 10.16 6.50
N LYS A 155 13.91 9.63 7.02
CA LYS A 155 15.24 9.90 6.44
C LYS A 155 15.40 9.38 5.01
N LEU A 156 14.59 8.41 4.61
CA LEU A 156 14.58 7.91 3.23
C LEU A 156 13.82 8.82 2.25
N GLY A 157 12.98 9.76 2.73
CA GLY A 157 12.32 10.73 1.85
C GLY A 157 10.88 11.07 2.19
N PRO A 158 9.98 10.12 2.44
CA PRO A 158 8.54 10.37 2.51
C PRO A 158 8.17 11.33 3.64
N SER A 159 7.16 12.17 3.38
CA SER A 159 6.63 13.11 4.37
C SER A 159 5.53 12.50 5.24
N LYS A 160 4.82 11.49 4.72
CA LYS A 160 3.75 10.78 5.40
C LYS A 160 4.01 9.27 5.38
N ILE A 161 3.87 8.65 6.54
CA ILE A 161 4.12 7.23 6.73
C ILE A 161 2.93 6.65 7.52
N VAL A 162 2.46 5.49 7.12
CA VAL A 162 1.61 4.67 7.97
C VAL A 162 2.16 3.25 8.01
N ILE A 163 2.55 2.79 9.20
CA ILE A 163 2.89 1.38 9.44
C ILE A 163 1.57 0.65 9.71
N THR A 164 1.21 -0.27 8.82
CA THR A 164 -0.12 -0.89 8.80
C THR A 164 -0.17 -2.21 9.55
N GLY A 165 -1.35 -2.53 10.07
CA GLY A 165 -1.70 -3.88 10.50
C GLY A 165 -0.95 -4.39 11.74
N LEU A 166 -0.52 -3.51 12.64
CA LEU A 166 0.14 -3.88 13.89
C LEU A 166 -0.86 -4.53 14.86
N PRO A 167 -0.61 -5.76 15.35
CA PRO A 167 -1.49 -6.37 16.33
C PRO A 167 -1.46 -5.59 17.66
N CYS A 168 -2.63 -5.32 18.23
CA CYS A 168 -2.76 -4.62 19.50
C CYS A 168 -3.92 -5.14 20.32
N LEU A 169 -4.04 -4.68 21.58
CA LEU A 169 -5.19 -4.94 22.43
C LEU A 169 -5.99 -3.65 22.65
N ILE A 170 -7.25 -3.66 22.26
CA ILE A 170 -8.20 -2.57 22.48
C ILE A 170 -9.17 -2.98 23.58
N HIS A 171 -9.06 -2.39 24.76
CA HIS A 171 -9.86 -2.77 25.95
C HIS A 171 -9.81 -4.27 26.25
N GLY A 172 -8.63 -4.91 26.08
CA GLY A 172 -8.42 -6.33 26.34
C GLY A 172 -8.91 -7.28 25.27
N LYS A 173 -9.36 -6.77 24.12
CA LYS A 173 -9.75 -7.54 22.94
C LYS A 173 -8.74 -7.32 21.80
N GLU A 174 -8.59 -8.33 20.95
CA GLU A 174 -7.73 -8.23 19.77
C GLU A 174 -8.18 -7.11 18.82
N GLY A 175 -7.21 -6.40 18.30
CA GLY A 175 -7.39 -5.34 17.33
C GLY A 175 -6.12 -5.11 16.54
N PHE A 176 -6.21 -4.13 15.64
CA PHE A 176 -5.08 -3.67 14.83
C PHE A 176 -4.86 -2.18 15.04
N GLU A 177 -3.60 -1.82 15.01
CA GLU A 177 -3.14 -0.45 15.01
C GLU A 177 -2.54 -0.12 13.66
N ASN A 178 -2.89 1.05 13.11
CA ASN A 178 -2.16 1.69 12.03
C ASN A 178 -1.44 2.90 12.63
N TYR A 179 -0.11 2.86 12.65
CA TYR A 179 0.70 3.90 13.27
C TYR A 179 1.14 4.93 12.23
N LEU A 180 0.62 6.15 12.37
CA LEU A 180 0.89 7.25 11.45
C LEU A 180 2.02 8.11 11.94
N SER A 181 2.81 8.64 10.98
CA SER A 181 3.80 9.67 11.23
C SER A 181 3.85 10.65 10.07
N CYS A 182 3.67 11.94 10.38
CA CYS A 182 3.84 13.03 9.43
C CYS A 182 5.07 13.86 9.81
N ARG A 183 5.81 14.34 8.79
CA ARG A 183 6.99 15.20 9.02
C ARG A 183 6.60 16.66 9.26
N GLU A 184 5.62 17.15 8.48
CA GLU A 184 5.20 18.56 8.52
C GLU A 184 3.68 18.68 8.39
N PRO A 185 2.96 19.24 9.41
CA PRO A 185 3.48 19.42 10.76
C PRO A 185 3.83 18.08 11.41
N PHE A 186 4.89 18.04 12.23
CA PHE A 186 5.26 16.80 12.90
C PHE A 186 4.12 16.29 13.77
N SER A 187 3.67 15.10 13.50
CA SER A 187 2.66 14.42 14.29
C SER A 187 2.83 12.91 14.20
N GLN A 188 2.53 12.22 15.30
CA GLN A 188 2.46 10.77 15.35
C GLN A 188 1.16 10.36 16.02
N ARG A 189 0.50 9.34 15.50
CA ARG A 189 -0.81 8.91 15.98
C ARG A 189 -1.05 7.43 15.69
N ALA A 190 -1.70 6.76 16.62
CA ALA A 190 -2.27 5.42 16.44
C ALA A 190 -3.73 5.52 15.99
N CYS A 191 -4.08 4.83 14.92
CA CYS A 191 -5.46 4.55 14.53
C CYS A 191 -5.79 3.12 14.88
N LEU A 192 -6.71 2.92 15.82
CA LEU A 192 -7.06 1.62 16.37
C LEU A 192 -8.35 1.10 15.74
N THR A 193 -8.34 -0.16 15.32
CA THR A 193 -9.51 -0.82 14.73
C THR A 193 -9.68 -2.20 15.37
N PRO A 194 -10.86 -2.51 15.95
CA PRO A 194 -11.15 -3.84 16.48
C PRO A 194 -10.95 -4.92 15.41
N SER A 195 -10.44 -6.08 15.82
CA SER A 195 -10.31 -7.21 14.91
C SER A 195 -11.68 -7.67 14.42
N ALA A 196 -11.83 -7.75 13.10
CA ALA A 196 -13.03 -8.28 12.43
C ALA A 196 -12.87 -9.75 12.01
N GLY A 197 -11.73 -10.36 12.34
CA GLY A 197 -11.38 -11.73 11.98
C GLY A 197 -9.98 -11.83 11.36
N PRO A 198 -9.65 -12.98 10.72
CA PRO A 198 -8.33 -13.20 10.14
C PRO A 198 -8.03 -12.22 8.99
N SER A 199 -6.74 -11.97 8.78
CA SER A 199 -6.26 -11.18 7.65
C SER A 199 -6.66 -11.83 6.31
N ARG A 200 -6.98 -11.01 5.32
CA ARG A 200 -7.40 -11.44 3.99
C ARG A 200 -6.57 -10.75 2.91
N HIS A 201 -6.44 -11.42 1.77
CA HIS A 201 -5.76 -10.85 0.61
C HIS A 201 -6.50 -9.63 0.04
N GLY A 202 -5.76 -8.69 -0.55
CA GLY A 202 -6.31 -7.48 -1.19
C GLY A 202 -6.53 -6.28 -0.25
N THR A 203 -6.46 -6.47 1.07
CA THR A 203 -6.69 -5.39 2.04
C THR A 203 -5.65 -4.27 1.94
N GLY A 204 -4.39 -4.59 1.63
CA GLY A 204 -3.33 -3.60 1.38
C GLY A 204 -3.64 -2.73 0.15
N ASP A 205 -4.04 -3.35 -0.96
CA ASP A 205 -4.42 -2.64 -2.19
C ASP A 205 -5.63 -1.70 -1.96
N ILE A 206 -6.64 -2.17 -1.21
CA ILE A 206 -7.79 -1.35 -0.81
C ILE A 206 -7.33 -0.16 0.02
N PHE A 207 -6.51 -0.41 1.05
CA PHE A 207 -6.00 0.62 1.95
C PHE A 207 -5.23 1.70 1.18
N ALA A 208 -4.25 1.32 0.38
CA ALA A 208 -3.43 2.25 -0.40
C ALA A 208 -4.27 3.04 -1.42
N SER A 209 -5.29 2.41 -2.01
CA SER A 209 -6.19 3.06 -2.98
C SER A 209 -7.07 4.12 -2.34
N ILE A 210 -7.62 3.86 -1.14
CA ILE A 210 -8.39 4.85 -0.38
C ILE A 210 -7.50 6.04 -0.02
N LEU A 211 -6.30 5.78 0.50
CA LEU A 211 -5.36 6.85 0.86
C LEU A 211 -4.96 7.69 -0.36
N MET A 212 -4.76 7.07 -1.51
CA MET A 212 -4.43 7.78 -2.74
C MET A 212 -5.57 8.67 -3.22
N ALA A 213 -6.80 8.14 -3.26
CA ALA A 213 -7.97 8.91 -3.67
C ALA A 213 -8.23 10.08 -2.71
N ASP A 214 -8.15 9.84 -1.41
CA ASP A 214 -8.33 10.88 -0.40
C ASP A 214 -7.25 11.97 -0.48
N ALA A 215 -6.00 11.59 -0.72
CA ALA A 215 -4.92 12.56 -0.89
C ALA A 215 -5.17 13.50 -2.08
N LEU A 216 -5.68 12.97 -3.19
CA LEU A 216 -6.06 13.76 -4.37
C LEU A 216 -7.31 14.62 -4.13
N ASN A 217 -8.22 14.16 -3.28
CA ASN A 217 -9.43 14.89 -2.90
C ASN A 217 -9.21 15.88 -1.73
N GLY A 218 -7.97 15.99 -1.22
CA GLY A 218 -7.62 16.95 -0.17
C GLY A 218 -8.05 16.55 1.24
N VAL A 219 -8.36 15.28 1.47
CA VAL A 219 -8.74 14.76 2.79
C VAL A 219 -7.51 14.67 3.70
N ASP A 220 -7.70 14.98 5.00
CA ASP A 220 -6.64 14.84 5.99
C ASP A 220 -6.14 13.40 6.08
N PHE A 221 -4.81 13.23 6.18
CA PHE A 221 -4.17 11.92 6.16
C PHE A 221 -4.65 11.01 7.30
N SER A 222 -4.86 11.54 8.50
CA SER A 222 -5.32 10.75 9.64
C SER A 222 -6.79 10.31 9.48
N VAL A 223 -7.61 11.15 8.89
CA VAL A 223 -9.00 10.83 8.55
C VAL A 223 -9.04 9.73 7.50
N SER A 224 -8.21 9.84 6.46
CA SER A 224 -8.10 8.84 5.40
C SER A 224 -7.66 7.47 5.93
N VAL A 225 -6.66 7.43 6.81
CA VAL A 225 -6.18 6.18 7.42
C VAL A 225 -7.29 5.51 8.25
N GLN A 226 -8.02 6.28 9.07
CA GLN A 226 -9.14 5.72 9.85
C GLN A 226 -10.26 5.21 8.93
N LYS A 227 -10.64 5.99 7.90
CA LYS A 227 -11.61 5.58 6.89
C LYS A 227 -11.22 4.25 6.23
N ALA A 228 -9.98 4.13 5.77
CA ALA A 228 -9.50 2.91 5.13
C ALA A 228 -9.55 1.70 6.07
N ALA A 229 -9.13 1.87 7.33
CA ALA A 229 -9.17 0.83 8.34
C ALA A 229 -10.61 0.38 8.67
N ASP A 230 -11.54 1.33 8.84
CA ASP A 230 -12.95 1.04 9.13
C ASP A 230 -13.64 0.36 7.94
N PHE A 231 -13.36 0.82 6.72
CA PHE A 231 -13.87 0.20 5.50
C PHE A 231 -13.42 -1.26 5.38
N ILE A 232 -12.13 -1.53 5.56
CA ILE A 232 -11.56 -2.88 5.51
C ILE A 232 -12.17 -3.76 6.61
N SER A 233 -12.29 -3.27 7.83
CA SER A 233 -12.91 -3.99 8.94
C SER A 233 -14.35 -4.39 8.63
N LYS A 234 -15.12 -3.47 8.01
CA LYS A 234 -16.48 -3.75 7.54
C LYS A 234 -16.51 -4.85 6.48
N CYS A 235 -15.62 -4.77 5.48
CA CYS A 235 -15.49 -5.78 4.43
C CYS A 235 -15.11 -7.18 4.99
N ILE A 236 -14.17 -7.24 5.93
CA ILE A 236 -13.77 -8.50 6.59
C ILE A 236 -14.95 -9.09 7.37
N SER A 237 -15.66 -8.27 8.16
CA SER A 237 -16.84 -8.70 8.93
C SER A 237 -17.91 -9.29 8.02
N ALA A 238 -18.21 -8.63 6.92
CA ALA A 238 -19.20 -9.10 5.95
C ALA A 238 -18.75 -10.40 5.25
N SER A 239 -17.47 -10.47 4.86
CA SER A 239 -16.91 -11.68 4.25
C SER A 239 -17.02 -12.89 5.17
N ASN A 240 -16.78 -12.69 6.48
CA ASN A 240 -16.93 -13.75 7.48
C ASN A 240 -18.41 -14.16 7.66
N ALA A 241 -19.34 -13.19 7.72
CA ALA A 241 -20.77 -13.46 7.81
C ALA A 241 -21.30 -14.23 6.58
N LEU A 242 -20.76 -13.94 5.40
CA LEU A 242 -21.07 -14.62 4.15
C LEU A 242 -20.30 -15.94 3.96
N GLN A 243 -19.43 -16.30 4.91
CA GLN A 243 -18.60 -17.52 4.87
C GLN A 243 -17.71 -17.59 3.61
N ILE A 244 -17.26 -16.44 3.11
CA ILE A 244 -16.32 -16.37 1.99
C ILE A 244 -14.98 -16.99 2.44
N PRO A 245 -14.39 -17.93 1.69
CA PRO A 245 -13.10 -18.50 2.03
C PRO A 245 -12.01 -17.42 2.16
N GLU A 246 -11.06 -17.56 3.10
CA GLU A 246 -9.98 -16.58 3.29
C GLU A 246 -9.17 -16.32 2.02
N PRO A 247 -8.84 -17.35 1.20
CA PRO A 247 -8.12 -17.12 -0.05
C PRO A 247 -8.87 -16.28 -1.09
N ASP A 248 -10.18 -16.16 -0.99
CA ASP A 248 -10.99 -15.41 -1.96
C ASP A 248 -10.98 -13.88 -1.67
N GLY A 249 -10.25 -13.45 -0.63
CA GLY A 249 -10.13 -12.03 -0.28
C GLY A 249 -11.32 -11.48 0.49
N VAL A 250 -11.68 -10.24 0.22
CA VAL A 250 -12.77 -9.52 0.90
C VAL A 250 -13.85 -9.06 -0.09
N CYS A 251 -15.12 -9.14 0.30
CA CYS A 251 -16.26 -8.67 -0.49
C CYS A 251 -16.44 -7.13 -0.34
N PHE A 252 -15.56 -6.37 -0.93
CA PHE A 252 -15.59 -4.91 -0.85
C PHE A 252 -16.61 -4.28 -1.80
N GLU A 253 -17.02 -4.97 -2.85
CA GLU A 253 -17.95 -4.49 -3.87
C GLU A 253 -19.29 -4.06 -3.28
N ASN A 254 -19.75 -4.76 -2.24
CA ASN A 254 -21.01 -4.46 -1.55
C ASN A 254 -20.99 -3.11 -0.81
N PHE A 255 -19.82 -2.51 -0.62
CA PHE A 255 -19.60 -1.31 0.19
C PHE A 255 -18.99 -0.14 -0.60
N LEU A 256 -18.82 -0.27 -1.91
CA LEU A 256 -18.25 0.81 -2.74
C LEU A 256 -19.03 2.12 -2.63
N SER A 257 -20.35 2.06 -2.42
CA SER A 257 -21.18 3.26 -2.19
C SER A 257 -20.76 4.05 -0.96
N ASP A 258 -20.24 3.39 0.09
CA ASP A 258 -19.81 4.09 1.32
C ASP A 258 -18.60 5.02 1.07
N LEU A 259 -17.86 4.77 0.00
CA LEU A 259 -16.70 5.58 -0.41
C LEU A 259 -17.09 6.73 -1.36
N ALA A 260 -18.28 6.64 -1.98
CA ALA A 260 -18.75 7.62 -2.98
C ALA A 260 -19.36 8.89 -2.38
N ASP A 261 -19.89 8.80 -1.15
CA ASP A 261 -20.72 9.83 -0.52
C ASP A 261 -19.95 10.77 0.43
N GLN A 262 -18.61 10.85 0.30
CA GLN A 262 -17.77 11.65 1.19
C GLN A 262 -17.05 12.79 0.48
#